data_ceff7962a3b714e9897bfa1a4ed7b2be
#
_entry.id   ceff7962a3b714e9897bfa1a4ed7b2be
#
_cell.length_a   1.000
_cell.length_b   1.000
_cell.length_c   1.000
_cell.angle_alpha   90.00
_cell.angle_beta   90.00
_cell.angle_gamma   90.00
#
_symmetry.space_group_name_H-M   'P 1'
#
loop_
_entity.id
_entity.type
_entity.pdbx_description
1 polymer ?
#
loop_
_entity_poly.entity_id
_entity_poly.type
_entity_poly.pdbx_seq_one_letter_code
_entity_poly.pdbx_strand_id
1 'polypeptide(L)'
;MNKPKELKDFQTWHVEEPYENFVGPFYFKIEDNKPTAAFDFKDHHTNSINSLHGGMIMSFADYALFIIGHKYTSKSNYVTISCSTEFLMASYEKGIIFSNGEITKATKSLLFVKGKIFNSEGIIASFSGILKKI
;
A
#
# COMPACT_ATOMS: atom_id res chain seq x y z
N MET A 1 17.48 -3.70 -7.20
CA MET A 1 16.72 -2.73 -7.99
C MET A 1 16.86 -1.34 -7.38
N ASN A 2 17.13 -0.36 -8.17
CA ASN A 2 17.35 0.99 -7.67
C ASN A 2 16.04 1.67 -7.33
N LYS A 3 16.03 2.31 -6.18
CA LYS A 3 14.88 3.10 -5.73
C LYS A 3 14.75 4.34 -6.60
N PRO A 4 13.53 4.70 -7.06
CA PRO A 4 13.32 5.93 -7.82
C PRO A 4 13.74 7.17 -7.02
N LYS A 5 14.19 8.21 -7.73
CA LYS A 5 14.60 9.47 -7.12
C LYS A 5 13.48 10.11 -6.29
N GLU A 6 12.27 10.01 -6.79
CA GLU A 6 11.08 10.56 -6.12
C GLU A 6 10.85 9.91 -4.75
N LEU A 7 11.40 8.72 -4.53
CA LEU A 7 11.23 7.96 -3.31
C LEU A 7 12.51 7.89 -2.47
N LYS A 8 13.43 8.83 -2.66
CA LYS A 8 14.72 8.81 -1.96
C LYS A 8 14.58 8.77 -0.43
N ASP A 9 13.54 9.40 0.11
CA ASP A 9 13.29 9.46 1.55
C ASP A 9 12.38 8.33 2.05
N PHE A 10 11.98 7.42 1.15
CA PHE A 10 11.16 6.27 1.50
C PHE A 10 12.05 5.08 1.85
N GLN A 11 11.52 4.17 2.65
CA GLN A 11 12.23 2.98 3.10
C GLN A 11 11.40 1.73 2.81
N THR A 12 12.01 0.58 2.93
CA THR A 12 11.34 -0.72 2.81
C THR A 12 10.96 -1.24 4.18
N TRP A 13 10.05 -2.25 4.20
CA TRP A 13 9.66 -2.87 5.46
C TRP A 13 10.87 -3.49 6.14
N HIS A 14 10.83 -3.56 7.46
CA HIS A 14 11.98 -3.96 8.27
C HIS A 14 12.27 -5.47 8.26
N VAL A 15 11.36 -6.27 7.72
CA VAL A 15 11.57 -7.72 7.59
C VAL A 15 11.45 -8.11 6.12
N GLU A 16 11.98 -9.28 5.79
CA GLU A 16 11.90 -9.81 4.44
C GLU A 16 10.46 -10.14 4.08
N GLU A 17 9.99 -9.62 2.95
CA GLU A 17 8.65 -9.84 2.43
C GLU A 17 8.75 -10.33 0.99
N PRO A 18 8.96 -11.65 0.80
CA PRO A 18 9.25 -12.18 -0.54
C PRO A 18 8.20 -11.83 -1.59
N TYR A 19 6.93 -11.98 -1.26
CA TYR A 19 5.86 -11.67 -2.21
C TYR A 19 5.87 -10.19 -2.58
N GLU A 20 5.92 -9.32 -1.58
CA GLU A 20 5.91 -7.87 -1.81
C GLU A 20 7.13 -7.40 -2.56
N ASN A 21 8.28 -7.99 -2.27
CA ASN A 21 9.51 -7.67 -2.99
C ASN A 21 9.43 -8.09 -4.45
N PHE A 22 8.76 -9.21 -4.72
CA PHE A 22 8.60 -9.72 -6.08
C PHE A 22 7.66 -8.86 -6.92
N VAL A 23 6.48 -8.53 -6.38
CA VAL A 23 5.49 -7.74 -7.12
C VAL A 23 5.78 -6.24 -7.09
N GLY A 24 6.47 -5.76 -6.06
CA GLY A 24 6.83 -4.36 -5.92
C GLY A 24 8.12 -3.98 -6.64
N PRO A 25 9.12 -3.55 -5.90
CA PRO A 25 9.15 -3.37 -4.45
C PRO A 25 8.21 -2.26 -3.96
N PHE A 26 7.80 -2.38 -2.71
CA PHE A 26 6.97 -1.38 -2.05
C PHE A 26 7.82 -0.56 -1.08
N TYR A 27 7.45 0.70 -0.91
CA TYR A 27 8.18 1.64 -0.06
C TYR A 27 7.21 2.41 0.82
N PHE A 28 7.74 2.98 1.90
CA PHE A 28 6.92 3.84 2.76
C PHE A 28 7.77 4.90 3.42
N LYS A 29 7.12 5.94 3.90
CA LYS A 29 7.72 6.89 4.84
C LYS A 29 6.68 7.33 5.87
N ILE A 30 7.18 7.73 7.02
CA ILE A 30 6.37 8.34 8.07
C ILE A 30 6.89 9.77 8.25
N GLU A 31 6.03 10.74 8.04
CA GLU A 31 6.38 12.16 8.14
C GLU A 31 5.27 12.86 8.92
N ASP A 32 5.63 13.50 10.04
CA ASP A 32 4.68 14.16 10.95
C ASP A 32 3.58 13.18 11.39
N ASN A 33 3.95 11.95 11.72
CA ASN A 33 3.07 10.86 12.10
C ASN A 33 2.07 10.46 11.02
N LYS A 34 2.33 10.83 9.76
CA LYS A 34 1.47 10.48 8.62
C LYS A 34 2.18 9.47 7.73
N PRO A 35 1.71 8.21 7.72
CA PRO A 35 2.29 7.19 6.85
C PRO A 35 1.87 7.39 5.40
N THR A 36 2.82 7.16 4.49
CA THR A 36 2.57 7.14 3.06
C THR A 36 3.27 5.92 2.47
N ALA A 37 2.53 5.12 1.73
CA ALA A 37 3.07 4.00 0.97
C ALA A 37 3.24 4.40 -0.49
N ALA A 38 4.16 3.75 -1.20
CA ALA A 38 4.39 4.05 -2.60
C ALA A 38 4.98 2.86 -3.34
N PHE A 39 4.73 2.81 -4.65
CA PHE A 39 5.47 1.93 -5.55
C PHE A 39 5.59 2.59 -6.91
N ASP A 40 6.52 2.09 -7.71
CA ASP A 40 6.75 2.58 -9.06
C ASP A 40 6.01 1.66 -10.04
N PHE A 41 4.98 2.19 -10.68
CA PHE A 41 4.15 1.45 -11.63
C PHE A 41 4.95 1.16 -12.90
N LYS A 42 5.18 -0.13 -13.17
CA LYS A 42 5.98 -0.61 -14.30
C LYS A 42 5.17 -1.55 -15.18
N ASP A 43 5.75 -1.93 -16.31
CA ASP A 43 5.06 -2.76 -17.32
C ASP A 43 4.52 -4.08 -16.77
N HIS A 44 5.24 -4.73 -15.84
CA HIS A 44 4.79 -6.01 -15.30
C HIS A 44 3.61 -5.88 -14.32
N HIS A 45 3.19 -4.67 -14.03
CA HIS A 45 2.00 -4.38 -13.20
C HIS A 45 0.73 -4.19 -14.04
N THR A 46 0.82 -4.34 -15.35
CA THR A 46 -0.32 -4.04 -16.23
C THR A 46 -1.18 -5.25 -16.55
N ASN A 47 -2.41 -4.98 -16.92
CA ASN A 47 -3.33 -5.99 -17.46
C ASN A 47 -3.26 -5.98 -19.00
N SER A 48 -4.16 -6.74 -19.65
CA SER A 48 -4.16 -6.90 -21.12
C SER A 48 -4.44 -5.63 -21.89
N ILE A 49 -4.98 -4.59 -21.25
CA ILE A 49 -5.24 -3.31 -21.89
C ILE A 49 -4.28 -2.21 -21.41
N ASN A 50 -3.16 -2.61 -20.83
CA ASN A 50 -2.09 -1.71 -20.38
C ASN A 50 -2.45 -0.78 -19.23
N SER A 51 -3.53 -1.07 -18.50
CA SER A 51 -3.82 -0.33 -17.29
C SER A 51 -3.27 -1.08 -16.07
N LEU A 52 -3.18 -0.38 -14.95
CA LEU A 52 -2.73 -0.97 -13.69
C LEU A 52 -3.66 -2.12 -13.31
N HIS A 53 -3.08 -3.32 -13.14
CA HIS A 53 -3.84 -4.53 -12.88
C HIS A 53 -4.52 -4.45 -11.50
N GLY A 54 -5.79 -4.84 -11.44
CA GLY A 54 -6.54 -4.85 -10.18
C GLY A 54 -5.88 -5.69 -9.09
N GLY A 55 -5.26 -6.82 -9.47
CA GLY A 55 -4.51 -7.64 -8.53
C GLY A 55 -3.33 -6.91 -7.92
N MET A 56 -2.66 -6.07 -8.71
CA MET A 56 -1.56 -5.24 -8.20
C MET A 56 -2.09 -4.16 -7.25
N ILE A 57 -3.22 -3.56 -7.60
CA ILE A 57 -3.88 -2.58 -6.73
C ILE A 57 -4.21 -3.21 -5.38
N MET A 58 -4.73 -4.43 -5.37
CA MET A 58 -5.06 -5.13 -4.13
C MET A 58 -3.83 -5.54 -3.34
N SER A 59 -2.75 -5.94 -4.00
CA SER A 59 -1.48 -6.22 -3.32
C SER A 59 -0.95 -4.98 -2.63
N PHE A 60 -1.02 -3.84 -3.32
CA PHE A 60 -0.58 -2.58 -2.75
C PHE A 60 -1.50 -2.12 -1.61
N ALA A 61 -2.82 -2.32 -1.76
CA ALA A 61 -3.76 -2.00 -0.69
C ALA A 61 -3.44 -2.79 0.58
N ASP A 62 -3.16 -4.08 0.44
CA ASP A 62 -2.80 -4.92 1.58
C ASP A 62 -1.53 -4.41 2.28
N TYR A 63 -0.51 -4.09 1.50
CA TYR A 63 0.71 -3.48 2.04
C TYR A 63 0.39 -2.16 2.77
N ALA A 64 -0.45 -1.32 2.14
CA ALA A 64 -0.80 -0.02 2.70
C ALA A 64 -1.52 -0.13 4.05
N LEU A 65 -2.32 -1.19 4.25
CA LEU A 65 -2.96 -1.41 5.56
C LEU A 65 -1.91 -1.46 6.68
N PHE A 66 -0.81 -2.16 6.43
CA PHE A 66 0.27 -2.30 7.42
C PHE A 66 1.01 -0.98 7.63
N ILE A 67 1.20 -0.22 6.55
CA ILE A 67 1.90 1.07 6.63
C ILE A 67 1.03 2.10 7.36
N ILE A 68 -0.25 2.19 7.01
CA ILE A 68 -1.18 3.10 7.70
C ILE A 68 -1.26 2.73 9.18
N GLY A 69 -1.24 1.43 9.48
CA GLY A 69 -1.25 0.93 10.85
C GLY A 69 0.13 0.85 11.51
N HIS A 70 1.15 1.49 10.95
CA HIS A 70 2.55 1.35 11.34
C HIS A 70 2.79 1.55 12.85
N LYS A 71 2.06 2.42 13.48
CA LYS A 71 2.13 2.65 14.92
C LYS A 71 2.01 1.34 15.71
N TYR A 72 1.25 0.39 15.20
CA TYR A 72 1.02 -0.91 15.82
C TYR A 72 1.78 -2.03 15.13
N THR A 73 1.78 -2.05 13.81
CA THR A 73 2.35 -3.15 13.03
C THR A 73 3.87 -3.21 13.10
N SER A 74 4.53 -2.11 13.44
CA SER A 74 5.97 -2.08 13.64
C SER A 74 6.39 -2.73 14.97
N LYS A 75 5.45 -2.91 15.89
CA LYS A 75 5.75 -3.41 17.26
C LYS A 75 5.28 -4.83 17.50
N SER A 76 4.38 -5.34 16.71
CA SER A 76 3.78 -6.67 16.88
C SER A 76 3.47 -7.26 15.52
N ASN A 77 3.32 -8.57 15.47
CA ASN A 77 2.96 -9.26 14.25
C ASN A 77 1.46 -9.21 14.03
N TYR A 78 1.05 -8.85 12.83
CA TYR A 78 -0.35 -8.81 12.41
C TYR A 78 -0.51 -9.59 11.12
N VAL A 79 -1.72 -10.05 10.86
CA VAL A 79 -2.11 -10.64 9.57
C VAL A 79 -3.39 -9.97 9.10
N THR A 80 -3.54 -9.88 7.80
CA THR A 80 -4.76 -9.36 7.19
C THR A 80 -5.85 -10.42 7.27
N ILE A 81 -7.00 -10.07 7.84
CA ILE A 81 -8.17 -10.96 7.85
C ILE A 81 -9.29 -10.45 6.96
N SER A 82 -9.20 -9.22 6.47
CA SER A 82 -10.18 -8.67 5.52
C SER A 82 -9.52 -7.53 4.77
N CYS A 83 -9.77 -7.46 3.46
CA CYS A 83 -9.34 -6.32 2.64
C CYS A 83 -10.36 -6.17 1.50
N SER A 84 -11.06 -5.04 1.50
CA SER A 84 -12.04 -4.70 0.48
C SER A 84 -11.54 -3.51 -0.31
N THR A 85 -11.60 -3.60 -1.63
CA THR A 85 -11.08 -2.55 -2.51
C THR A 85 -12.12 -2.21 -3.57
N GLU A 86 -12.30 -0.92 -3.80
CA GLU A 86 -13.15 -0.42 -4.87
C GLU A 86 -12.27 0.30 -5.89
N PHE A 87 -12.41 -0.11 -7.15
CA PHE A 87 -11.61 0.41 -8.26
C PHE A 87 -12.36 1.59 -8.88
N LEU A 88 -11.81 2.79 -8.74
CA LEU A 88 -12.50 4.02 -9.09
C LEU A 88 -12.11 4.57 -10.45
N MET A 89 -10.89 4.29 -10.90
CA MET A 89 -10.33 4.86 -12.11
C MET A 89 -9.28 3.93 -12.69
N ALA A 90 -9.31 3.69 -13.98
CA ALA A 90 -8.21 2.99 -14.65
C ALA A 90 -6.99 3.92 -14.68
N SER A 91 -5.82 3.35 -14.47
CA SER A 91 -4.56 4.11 -14.49
C SER A 91 -3.66 3.52 -15.56
N TYR A 92 -3.21 4.36 -16.48
CA TYR A 92 -2.35 3.97 -17.60
C TYR A 92 -0.95 4.55 -17.51
N GLU A 93 -0.81 5.70 -16.84
CA GLU A 93 0.48 6.37 -16.75
C GLU A 93 1.42 5.69 -15.79
N LYS A 94 2.60 5.38 -16.28
CA LYS A 94 3.68 4.85 -15.44
C LYS A 94 4.18 5.95 -14.51
N GLY A 95 4.77 5.55 -13.40
CA GLY A 95 5.28 6.47 -12.40
C GLY A 95 4.82 6.08 -11.01
N ILE A 96 5.00 6.99 -10.08
CA ILE A 96 4.79 6.67 -8.67
C ILE A 96 3.31 6.67 -8.31
N ILE A 97 2.90 5.59 -7.67
CA ILE A 97 1.55 5.43 -7.11
C ILE A 97 1.70 5.52 -5.60
N PHE A 98 0.80 6.26 -4.97
CA PHE A 98 0.83 6.51 -3.52
C PHE A 98 -0.40 5.96 -2.82
N SER A 99 -0.27 5.75 -1.52
CA SER A 99 -1.41 5.43 -0.67
C SER A 99 -1.24 6.08 0.69
N ASN A 100 -2.35 6.57 1.23
CA ASN A 100 -2.43 7.01 2.61
C ASN A 100 -3.83 6.72 3.15
N GLY A 101 -4.03 6.94 4.44
CA GLY A 101 -5.31 6.64 5.06
C GLY A 101 -5.24 6.84 6.56
N GLU A 102 -6.13 6.17 7.27
CA GLU A 102 -6.23 6.29 8.71
C GLU A 102 -6.66 5.00 9.38
N ILE A 103 -6.31 4.86 10.64
CA ILE A 103 -6.84 3.81 11.50
C ILE A 103 -8.21 4.28 11.97
N THR A 104 -9.26 3.56 11.58
CA THR A 104 -10.62 3.89 11.98
C THR A 104 -10.85 3.51 13.46
N LYS A 105 -10.31 2.36 13.86
CA LYS A 105 -10.42 1.89 15.23
C LYS A 105 -9.31 0.89 15.52
N ALA A 106 -8.76 0.97 16.72
CA ALA A 106 -7.79 -0.01 17.22
C ALA A 106 -8.37 -0.64 18.48
N THR A 107 -8.38 -1.98 18.52
CA THR A 107 -8.73 -2.73 19.71
C THR A 107 -7.49 -3.49 20.18
N LYS A 108 -7.63 -4.29 21.23
CA LYS A 108 -6.53 -5.08 21.77
C LYS A 108 -5.87 -5.97 20.71
N SER A 109 -6.67 -6.54 19.79
CA SER A 109 -6.16 -7.49 18.81
C SER A 109 -6.50 -7.15 17.36
N LEU A 110 -7.27 -6.09 17.10
CA LEU A 110 -7.72 -5.76 15.76
C LEU A 110 -7.42 -4.30 15.42
N LEU A 111 -7.05 -4.07 14.16
CA LEU A 111 -6.94 -2.74 13.58
C LEU A 111 -7.91 -2.65 12.42
N PHE A 112 -8.75 -1.63 12.45
CA PHE A 112 -9.66 -1.31 11.35
C PHE A 112 -9.04 -0.12 10.62
N VAL A 113 -8.72 -0.31 9.35
CA VAL A 113 -7.94 0.65 8.56
C VAL A 113 -8.68 0.96 7.27
N LYS A 114 -8.63 2.21 6.84
CA LYS A 114 -9.13 2.59 5.52
C LYS A 114 -8.15 3.54 4.85
N GLY A 115 -8.16 3.55 3.54
CA GLY A 115 -7.25 4.40 2.78
C GLY A 115 -7.65 4.52 1.33
N LYS A 116 -6.78 5.20 0.59
CA LYS A 116 -6.95 5.40 -0.84
C LYS A 116 -5.61 5.23 -1.54
N ILE A 117 -5.69 4.85 -2.81
CA ILE A 117 -4.55 4.73 -3.71
C ILE A 117 -4.72 5.80 -4.76
N PHE A 118 -3.68 6.58 -5.03
CA PHE A 118 -3.79 7.74 -5.92
C PHE A 118 -2.48 8.04 -6.63
N ASN A 119 -2.59 8.81 -7.69
CA ASN A 119 -1.45 9.39 -8.39
C ASN A 119 -1.78 10.85 -8.74
N SER A 120 -0.98 11.48 -9.63
CA SER A 120 -1.18 12.86 -10.04
C SER A 120 -2.50 13.09 -10.77
N GLU A 121 -3.11 12.03 -11.33
CA GLU A 121 -4.37 12.14 -12.08
C GLU A 121 -5.60 12.03 -11.19
N GLY A 122 -5.48 11.46 -10.00
CA GLY A 122 -6.61 11.33 -9.09
C GLY A 122 -6.57 10.06 -8.26
N ILE A 123 -7.72 9.73 -7.69
CA ILE A 123 -7.88 8.56 -6.83
C ILE A 123 -8.17 7.33 -7.68
N ILE A 124 -7.27 6.36 -7.63
CA ILE A 124 -7.36 5.11 -8.41
C ILE A 124 -8.28 4.11 -7.72
N ALA A 125 -8.19 4.02 -6.39
CA ALA A 125 -8.96 3.05 -5.62
C ALA A 125 -9.13 3.53 -4.20
N SER A 126 -10.19 3.04 -3.54
CA SER A 126 -10.37 3.18 -2.10
C SER A 126 -10.42 1.78 -1.49
N PHE A 127 -9.98 1.65 -0.26
CA PHE A 127 -9.94 0.34 0.38
C PHE A 127 -10.17 0.46 1.87
N SER A 128 -10.58 -0.66 2.45
CA SER A 128 -10.65 -0.81 3.90
C SER A 128 -10.25 -2.24 4.24
N GLY A 129 -9.72 -2.43 5.43
CA GLY A 129 -9.30 -3.74 5.84
C GLY A 129 -9.19 -3.88 7.35
N ILE A 130 -9.00 -5.12 7.77
CA ILE A 130 -8.88 -5.47 9.17
C ILE A 130 -7.62 -6.31 9.34
N LEU A 131 -6.76 -5.87 10.25
CA LEU A 131 -5.55 -6.59 10.62
C LEU A 131 -5.76 -7.20 12.01
N LYS A 132 -5.31 -8.43 12.18
CA LYS A 132 -5.40 -9.14 13.45
C LYS A 132 -4.02 -9.40 14.00
N LYS A 133 -3.83 -9.04 15.27
CA LYS A 133 -2.60 -9.33 16.00
C LYS A 133 -2.49 -10.82 16.28
N ILE A 134 -1.30 -11.37 16.05
CA ILE A 134 -1.01 -12.78 16.29
C ILE A 134 0.13 -12.97 17.28
#